data_fee00ef596614de2647032af4da2749a
#
_entry.id   fee00ef596614de2647032af4da2749a
#
_cell.length_a   1.000
_cell.length_b   1.000
_cell.length_c   1.000
_cell.angle_alpha   90.00
_cell.angle_beta   90.00
_cell.angle_gamma   90.00
#
_symmetry.space_group_name_H-M   'P 1'
#
loop_
_entity.id
_entity.type
_entity.pdbx_description
1 polymer ?
#
loop_
_entity_poly.entity_id
_entity_poly.type
_entity_poly.pdbx_seq_one_letter_code
_entity_poly.pdbx_strand_id
1 'polypeptide(L)'
;MKTINITYKKNNNDILFKNLEDLVNIKNCQNYIPIYDRFFKLTNINYNNINLNHNYLMYEILNKNMDDNSFSCNVKDENNNITNKNVFFKFSSLLDCFKYMLGKYDIEDTNLLNLPDFTNINSHEKTRDFNNNSYVDGFFSYLTSKLLHTHKFINALDFYGAFIGVKDNFAIDVSDDMENLYSSDFFNKNKDKLFKFENIENYSLLNFHSKNNKQRLLIENNIDIEDIITIDETINIEILTLNDFSSIAEIDFNINKNTTENETYNIQKLDDSSSISSNSSNTTHDSLLLKSKKKKNDEQDDSENDSENDSDDNDNDDNDDDSDTNTNSSDRSSDIDDETNINVIIDKIPVEIICLEKCTMTLDALMTTTKLSTDEWRSILFQIIITLITYQKVFKFTHNDLHTNNIMYIDTNITYLYYKYNNILYKIPTYGRIFKIIDYGRAIYSFKNELMCSDSYNKIGDATTQYNFGPYINADKKIIEPNYSFDLCRLACSIYDFIYLDENEKLTEIRKLIDEWCCDDKGRNILYKSSGEDRYLDFKLYKMIARSVHNHTPEEQMNRKIFSQYSVFKSKNKNITIMDIDNISPYY
;
A
#
# COMPACT_ATOMS: atom_id res chain seq x y z
N MET A 1 13.32 21.03 -26.96
CA MET A 1 13.05 20.30 -25.70
C MET A 1 12.34 19.00 -26.03
N LYS A 2 12.70 17.89 -25.38
CA LYS A 2 11.96 16.65 -25.53
C LYS A 2 10.66 16.79 -24.75
N THR A 3 9.54 16.43 -25.36
CA THR A 3 8.21 16.53 -24.73
C THR A 3 7.62 15.14 -24.54
N ILE A 4 6.91 14.94 -23.43
CA ILE A 4 6.10 13.73 -23.22
C ILE A 4 4.84 13.85 -24.07
N ASN A 5 4.72 13.00 -25.07
CA ASN A 5 3.53 12.90 -25.89
C ASN A 5 2.83 11.57 -25.61
N ILE A 6 1.53 11.61 -25.33
CA ILE A 6 0.70 10.43 -25.32
C ILE A 6 0.27 10.15 -26.75
N THR A 7 0.58 8.97 -27.22
CA THR A 7 0.03 8.38 -28.43
C THR A 7 -0.31 6.92 -28.14
N TYR A 8 -1.08 6.32 -29.02
CA TYR A 8 -1.38 4.90 -28.91
C TYR A 8 -0.62 4.10 -29.96
N LYS A 9 -0.37 2.83 -29.63
CA LYS A 9 0.08 1.81 -30.57
C LYS A 9 -1.01 0.77 -30.70
N LYS A 10 -1.34 0.38 -31.94
CA LYS A 10 -2.17 -0.81 -32.16
C LYS A 10 -1.27 -2.02 -31.92
N ASN A 11 -1.68 -2.89 -31.04
CA ASN A 11 -0.97 -4.12 -30.75
C ASN A 11 -1.97 -5.26 -30.63
N ASN A 12 -1.58 -6.42 -31.15
CA ASN A 12 -2.32 -7.65 -30.89
C ASN A 12 -1.75 -8.29 -29.62
N ASN A 13 -2.55 -8.34 -28.57
CA ASN A 13 -2.19 -8.90 -27.28
C ASN A 13 -2.72 -10.34 -27.08
N ASP A 14 -3.17 -11.04 -28.13
CA ASP A 14 -3.78 -12.38 -28.01
C ASP A 14 -2.88 -13.37 -27.27
N ILE A 15 -1.57 -13.38 -27.56
CA ILE A 15 -0.60 -14.24 -26.87
C ILE A 15 -0.53 -13.88 -25.40
N LEU A 16 -0.40 -12.60 -25.08
CA LEU A 16 -0.31 -12.12 -23.71
C LEU A 16 -1.59 -12.43 -22.93
N PHE A 17 -2.76 -12.17 -23.52
CA PHE A 17 -4.04 -12.42 -22.86
C PHE A 17 -4.28 -13.90 -22.60
N LYS A 18 -3.87 -14.77 -23.52
CA LYS A 18 -3.87 -16.20 -23.29
C LYS A 18 -2.92 -16.60 -22.14
N ASN A 19 -1.71 -16.02 -22.07
CA ASN A 19 -0.82 -16.29 -20.95
C ASN A 19 -1.38 -15.79 -19.61
N LEU A 20 -2.08 -14.63 -19.59
CA LEU A 20 -2.74 -14.14 -18.39
C LEU A 20 -3.85 -15.09 -17.92
N GLU A 21 -4.61 -15.67 -18.86
CA GLU A 21 -5.62 -16.68 -18.53
C GLU A 21 -4.96 -17.97 -17.99
N ASP A 22 -3.99 -18.51 -18.71
CA ASP A 22 -3.41 -19.83 -18.43
C ASP A 22 -2.51 -19.83 -17.18
N LEU A 23 -1.74 -18.76 -16.93
CA LEU A 23 -0.68 -18.70 -15.89
C LEU A 23 -1.06 -17.86 -14.68
N VAL A 24 -1.99 -16.93 -14.84
CA VAL A 24 -2.32 -15.93 -13.82
C VAL A 24 -3.78 -16.00 -13.37
N ASN A 25 -4.61 -16.83 -14.03
CA ASN A 25 -6.04 -16.98 -13.78
C ASN A 25 -6.81 -15.66 -13.93
N ILE A 26 -6.54 -14.92 -15.01
CA ILE A 26 -7.26 -13.68 -15.33
C ILE A 26 -7.98 -13.85 -16.65
N LYS A 27 -9.30 -13.72 -16.64
CA LYS A 27 -10.18 -13.93 -17.79
C LYS A 27 -10.68 -12.63 -18.38
N ASN A 28 -11.16 -12.68 -19.61
CA ASN A 28 -11.78 -11.54 -20.30
C ASN A 28 -10.85 -10.33 -20.41
N CYS A 29 -9.55 -10.55 -20.55
CA CYS A 29 -8.58 -9.45 -20.62
C CYS A 29 -8.87 -8.48 -21.76
N GLN A 30 -8.73 -7.18 -21.48
CA GLN A 30 -8.91 -6.11 -22.46
C GLN A 30 -7.88 -4.99 -22.30
N ASN A 31 -7.67 -4.25 -23.40
CA ASN A 31 -6.77 -3.08 -23.42
C ASN A 31 -7.47 -1.79 -22.98
N TYR A 32 -8.79 -1.72 -23.10
CA TYR A 32 -9.55 -0.53 -22.76
C TYR A 32 -9.50 -0.29 -21.26
N ILE A 33 -9.09 0.93 -20.89
CA ILE A 33 -9.13 1.45 -19.53
C ILE A 33 -9.86 2.79 -19.60
N PRO A 34 -10.89 3.04 -18.78
CA PRO A 34 -11.73 4.24 -18.86
C PRO A 34 -10.98 5.57 -18.87
N ILE A 35 -9.85 5.69 -18.18
CA ILE A 35 -9.04 6.91 -18.17
C ILE A 35 -8.54 7.33 -19.56
N TYR A 36 -8.51 6.41 -20.54
CA TYR A 36 -8.08 6.72 -21.91
C TYR A 36 -9.06 7.64 -22.63
N ASP A 37 -10.35 7.66 -22.25
CA ASP A 37 -11.34 8.58 -22.82
C ASP A 37 -11.01 10.05 -22.61
N ARG A 38 -10.18 10.35 -21.57
CA ARG A 38 -9.70 11.72 -21.31
C ARG A 38 -8.72 12.21 -22.38
N PHE A 39 -8.04 11.30 -23.07
CA PHE A 39 -6.91 11.63 -23.96
C PHE A 39 -7.11 11.23 -25.40
N PHE A 40 -8.02 10.28 -25.67
CA PHE A 40 -8.23 9.73 -27.01
C PHE A 40 -9.69 9.80 -27.42
N LYS A 41 -9.92 10.11 -28.69
CA LYS A 41 -11.27 9.98 -29.27
C LYS A 41 -11.52 8.51 -29.61
N LEU A 42 -12.20 7.80 -28.72
CA LEU A 42 -12.52 6.41 -28.87
C LEU A 42 -13.83 6.19 -29.66
N THR A 43 -13.96 5.02 -30.22
CA THR A 43 -15.13 4.54 -30.99
C THR A 43 -15.32 3.05 -30.73
N ASN A 44 -16.48 2.50 -31.06
CA ASN A 44 -16.79 1.05 -30.96
C ASN A 44 -15.78 0.16 -31.70
N ILE A 45 -15.02 0.71 -32.67
CA ILE A 45 -14.07 -0.06 -33.49
C ILE A 45 -12.68 -0.07 -32.90
N ASN A 46 -12.29 1.00 -32.18
CA ASN A 46 -10.88 1.20 -31.77
C ASN A 46 -10.65 1.17 -30.26
N TYR A 47 -11.70 1.25 -29.43
CA TYR A 47 -11.56 1.43 -27.98
C TYR A 47 -10.67 0.34 -27.34
N ASN A 48 -10.80 -0.92 -27.74
CA ASN A 48 -10.08 -2.05 -27.15
C ASN A 48 -8.77 -2.43 -27.89
N ASN A 49 -8.29 -1.59 -28.80
CA ASN A 49 -7.07 -1.85 -29.57
C ASN A 49 -5.92 -0.89 -29.21
N ILE A 50 -6.01 -0.23 -28.07
CA ILE A 50 -5.07 0.83 -27.67
C ILE A 50 -4.12 0.30 -26.61
N ASN A 51 -2.82 0.36 -26.93
CA ASN A 51 -1.74 0.35 -25.94
C ASN A 51 -1.11 1.73 -25.95
N LEU A 52 -0.77 2.25 -24.77
CA LEU A 52 -0.04 3.51 -24.68
C LEU A 52 1.37 3.38 -25.28
N ASN A 53 1.95 4.49 -25.73
CA ASN A 53 3.27 4.51 -26.41
C ASN A 53 4.44 4.46 -25.42
N HIS A 54 4.40 3.58 -24.43
CA HIS A 54 5.56 3.31 -23.58
C HIS A 54 6.67 2.58 -24.34
N ASN A 55 7.90 2.60 -23.82
CA ASN A 55 9.08 2.18 -24.58
C ASN A 55 9.19 0.67 -24.73
N TYR A 56 8.75 -0.10 -23.74
CA TYR A 56 8.74 -1.55 -23.77
C TYR A 56 7.31 -2.05 -23.58
N LEU A 57 6.82 -2.85 -24.53
CA LEU A 57 5.47 -3.42 -24.52
C LEU A 57 5.55 -4.87 -24.05
N MET A 58 4.71 -5.24 -23.08
CA MET A 58 4.49 -6.64 -22.73
C MET A 58 4.08 -7.43 -23.98
N TYR A 59 4.69 -8.56 -24.18
CA TYR A 59 4.40 -9.44 -25.33
C TYR A 59 4.01 -10.85 -24.92
N GLU A 60 4.75 -11.45 -23.98
CA GLU A 60 4.58 -12.85 -23.59
C GLU A 60 5.07 -13.07 -22.16
N ILE A 61 4.37 -13.88 -21.38
CA ILE A 61 4.80 -14.36 -20.08
C ILE A 61 5.45 -15.73 -20.28
N LEU A 62 6.69 -15.88 -19.83
CA LEU A 62 7.43 -17.14 -19.93
C LEU A 62 7.22 -18.02 -18.70
N ASN A 63 7.49 -17.48 -17.53
CA ASN A 63 7.41 -18.20 -16.25
C ASN A 63 6.96 -17.26 -15.13
N LYS A 64 6.25 -17.81 -14.13
CA LYS A 64 6.02 -17.17 -12.84
C LYS A 64 7.22 -17.46 -11.94
N ASN A 65 7.76 -16.46 -11.23
CA ASN A 65 8.73 -16.66 -10.19
C ASN A 65 8.03 -17.23 -8.94
N MET A 66 8.74 -17.99 -8.11
CA MET A 66 8.08 -18.78 -7.06
C MET A 66 7.52 -17.94 -5.91
N ASP A 67 8.16 -16.81 -5.57
CA ASP A 67 7.95 -16.18 -4.27
C ASP A 67 7.21 -14.83 -4.30
N ASP A 68 6.85 -14.30 -5.49
CA ASP A 68 6.17 -13.01 -5.59
C ASP A 68 5.32 -12.92 -6.88
N ASN A 69 4.63 -11.79 -7.05
CA ASN A 69 3.89 -11.50 -8.30
C ASN A 69 4.84 -11.05 -9.43
N SER A 70 6.06 -11.57 -9.47
CA SER A 70 7.00 -11.30 -10.55
C SER A 70 7.05 -12.44 -11.55
N PHE A 71 7.30 -12.07 -12.80
CA PHE A 71 7.28 -12.97 -13.93
C PHE A 71 8.47 -12.70 -14.84
N SER A 72 9.05 -13.76 -15.39
CA SER A 72 9.97 -13.64 -16.53
C SER A 72 9.16 -13.42 -17.78
N CYS A 73 9.35 -12.29 -18.45
CA CYS A 73 8.53 -11.88 -19.58
C CYS A 73 9.36 -11.45 -20.77
N ASN A 74 8.87 -11.71 -21.94
CA ASN A 74 9.35 -11.09 -23.17
C ASN A 74 8.65 -9.74 -23.38
N VAL A 75 9.44 -8.68 -23.56
CA VAL A 75 8.96 -7.34 -23.90
C VAL A 75 9.50 -6.91 -25.25
N LYS A 76 8.72 -6.13 -25.98
CA LYS A 76 9.10 -5.54 -27.28
C LYS A 76 9.46 -4.08 -27.11
N ASP A 77 10.60 -3.66 -27.67
CA ASP A 77 10.97 -2.26 -27.79
C ASP A 77 10.27 -1.57 -28.97
N GLU A 78 10.58 -0.29 -29.20
CA GLU A 78 10.03 0.51 -30.32
C GLU A 78 10.42 -0.05 -31.71
N ASN A 79 11.50 -0.81 -31.80
CA ASN A 79 11.99 -1.45 -33.02
C ASN A 79 11.51 -2.89 -33.18
N ASN A 80 10.61 -3.37 -32.35
CA ASN A 80 10.14 -4.75 -32.22
C ASN A 80 11.23 -5.76 -31.82
N ASN A 81 12.35 -5.31 -31.25
CA ASN A 81 13.31 -6.23 -30.67
C ASN A 81 12.72 -6.81 -29.39
N ILE A 82 12.83 -8.14 -29.24
CA ILE A 82 12.36 -8.84 -28.05
C ILE A 82 13.50 -8.97 -27.06
N THR A 83 13.24 -8.59 -25.82
CA THR A 83 14.18 -8.74 -24.70
C THR A 83 13.45 -9.39 -23.52
N ASN A 84 14.16 -10.24 -22.78
CA ASN A 84 13.65 -10.81 -21.55
C ASN A 84 13.82 -9.82 -20.39
N LYS A 85 12.78 -9.66 -19.57
CA LYS A 85 12.78 -8.83 -18.35
C LYS A 85 12.04 -9.53 -17.22
N ASN A 86 12.47 -9.26 -15.99
CA ASN A 86 11.67 -9.56 -14.82
C ASN A 86 10.65 -8.43 -14.62
N VAL A 87 9.38 -8.79 -14.65
CA VAL A 87 8.26 -7.84 -14.56
C VAL A 87 7.45 -8.15 -13.31
N PHE A 88 7.16 -7.14 -12.53
CA PHE A 88 6.25 -7.23 -11.41
C PHE A 88 4.82 -6.89 -11.88
N PHE A 89 3.86 -7.75 -11.55
CA PHE A 89 2.45 -7.53 -11.84
C PHE A 89 1.75 -7.06 -10.59
N LYS A 90 1.36 -5.79 -10.58
CA LYS A 90 0.45 -5.25 -9.57
C LYS A 90 -0.98 -5.54 -10.01
N PHE A 91 -1.71 -6.28 -9.17
CA PHE A 91 -3.13 -6.53 -9.37
C PHE A 91 -3.92 -5.56 -8.49
N SER A 92 -4.53 -4.57 -9.11
CA SER A 92 -5.30 -3.54 -8.41
C SER A 92 -6.80 -3.77 -8.64
N SER A 93 -7.56 -4.00 -7.57
CA SER A 93 -9.00 -4.25 -7.68
C SER A 93 -9.76 -3.01 -8.14
N LEU A 94 -10.67 -3.18 -9.11
CA LEU A 94 -11.55 -2.11 -9.59
C LEU A 94 -12.73 -1.84 -8.66
N LEU A 95 -13.02 -2.77 -7.74
CA LEU A 95 -13.98 -2.62 -6.66
C LEU A 95 -13.23 -2.57 -5.33
N ASP A 96 -13.81 -1.93 -4.34
CA ASP A 96 -13.29 -1.96 -2.98
C ASP A 96 -13.53 -3.35 -2.37
N CYS A 97 -12.45 -4.11 -2.16
CA CYS A 97 -12.54 -5.48 -1.66
C CYS A 97 -13.16 -5.56 -0.28
N PHE A 98 -12.83 -4.60 0.60
CA PHE A 98 -13.36 -4.58 1.95
C PHE A 98 -14.87 -4.32 1.95
N LYS A 99 -15.32 -3.32 1.20
CA LYS A 99 -16.76 -3.07 1.00
C LYS A 99 -17.49 -4.25 0.34
N TYR A 100 -16.81 -4.96 -0.57
CA TYR A 100 -17.37 -6.18 -1.17
C TYR A 100 -17.59 -7.24 -0.10
N MET A 101 -16.60 -7.47 0.77
CA MET A 101 -16.70 -8.44 1.86
C MET A 101 -17.72 -8.03 2.94
N LEU A 102 -17.94 -6.73 3.15
CA LEU A 102 -18.97 -6.22 4.06
C LEU A 102 -20.38 -6.17 3.46
N GLY A 103 -20.57 -6.56 2.19
CA GLY A 103 -21.87 -6.55 1.52
C GLY A 103 -22.40 -5.17 1.19
N LYS A 104 -21.49 -4.19 0.99
CA LYS A 104 -21.87 -2.84 0.56
C LYS A 104 -22.17 -2.74 -0.94
N TYR A 105 -21.90 -3.79 -1.70
CA TYR A 105 -22.29 -3.95 -3.09
C TYR A 105 -23.46 -4.91 -3.21
N ASP A 106 -24.38 -4.67 -4.15
CA ASP A 106 -25.45 -5.61 -4.48
C ASP A 106 -24.86 -6.80 -5.26
N ILE A 107 -24.71 -7.93 -4.59
CA ILE A 107 -24.17 -9.17 -5.20
C ILE A 107 -25.11 -9.82 -6.21
N GLU A 108 -26.39 -9.44 -6.23
CA GLU A 108 -27.37 -9.90 -7.21
C GLU A 108 -27.32 -9.05 -8.50
N ASP A 109 -26.60 -7.93 -8.51
CA ASP A 109 -26.35 -7.15 -9.72
C ASP A 109 -25.43 -7.92 -10.67
N THR A 110 -25.99 -8.41 -11.76
CA THR A 110 -25.25 -9.14 -12.80
C THR A 110 -24.15 -8.32 -13.46
N ASN A 111 -24.15 -7.00 -13.31
CA ASN A 111 -23.17 -6.07 -13.86
C ASN A 111 -21.98 -5.81 -12.91
N LEU A 112 -22.07 -6.22 -11.64
CA LEU A 112 -21.09 -5.89 -10.61
C LEU A 112 -19.66 -6.29 -11.01
N LEU A 113 -19.49 -7.49 -11.55
CA LEU A 113 -18.18 -8.04 -11.93
C LEU A 113 -17.84 -7.85 -13.41
N ASN A 114 -18.70 -7.19 -14.19
CA ASN A 114 -18.44 -6.91 -15.58
C ASN A 114 -17.36 -5.85 -15.75
N LEU A 115 -16.52 -6.04 -16.76
CA LEU A 115 -15.52 -5.05 -17.14
C LEU A 115 -16.19 -3.88 -17.86
N PRO A 116 -15.67 -2.64 -17.70
CA PRO A 116 -16.17 -1.49 -18.43
C PRO A 116 -15.90 -1.64 -19.93
N ASP A 117 -16.86 -1.23 -20.74
CA ASP A 117 -16.74 -1.11 -22.18
C ASP A 117 -16.93 0.35 -22.62
N PHE A 118 -16.75 0.61 -23.89
CA PHE A 118 -16.92 1.95 -24.46
C PHE A 118 -18.37 2.49 -24.33
N THR A 119 -19.36 1.62 -24.25
CA THR A 119 -20.78 2.01 -24.11
C THR A 119 -21.17 2.31 -22.68
N ASN A 120 -20.39 1.80 -21.72
CA ASN A 120 -20.56 2.02 -20.28
C ASN A 120 -21.95 1.70 -19.72
N ILE A 121 -22.65 0.71 -20.29
CA ILE A 121 -24.03 0.40 -19.88
C ILE A 121 -24.07 -0.81 -18.93
N ASN A 122 -23.15 -1.77 -19.10
CA ASN A 122 -23.26 -3.11 -18.52
C ASN A 122 -22.19 -3.41 -17.45
N SER A 123 -21.66 -2.41 -16.78
CA SER A 123 -20.69 -2.58 -15.69
C SER A 123 -20.99 -1.63 -14.54
N HIS A 124 -20.44 -1.93 -13.37
CA HIS A 124 -20.66 -1.12 -12.17
C HIS A 124 -20.06 0.30 -12.32
N GLU A 125 -20.68 1.32 -11.70
CA GLU A 125 -20.27 2.73 -11.83
C GLU A 125 -18.82 2.96 -11.40
N LYS A 126 -18.36 2.34 -10.30
CA LYS A 126 -16.97 2.45 -9.82
C LYS A 126 -15.96 1.93 -10.86
N THR A 127 -16.27 0.83 -11.57
CA THR A 127 -15.37 0.30 -12.61
C THR A 127 -15.32 1.18 -13.86
N ARG A 128 -16.32 2.04 -14.06
CA ARG A 128 -16.39 3.00 -15.18
C ARG A 128 -15.78 4.35 -14.86
N ASP A 129 -15.59 4.65 -13.58
CA ASP A 129 -15.03 5.94 -13.16
C ASP A 129 -13.56 6.02 -13.59
N PHE A 130 -13.23 7.00 -14.42
CA PHE A 130 -11.85 7.24 -14.83
C PHE A 130 -10.94 7.68 -13.68
N ASN A 131 -11.50 8.13 -12.56
CA ASN A 131 -10.81 8.45 -11.32
C ASN A 131 -10.64 7.21 -10.39
N ASN A 132 -11.09 6.03 -10.82
CA ASN A 132 -10.83 4.81 -10.06
C ASN A 132 -9.36 4.76 -9.64
N ASN A 133 -9.10 4.51 -8.36
CA ASN A 133 -7.76 4.50 -7.78
C ASN A 133 -6.77 3.62 -8.56
N SER A 134 -7.23 2.48 -9.11
CA SER A 134 -6.41 1.61 -9.95
C SER A 134 -5.96 2.31 -11.22
N TYR A 135 -6.88 2.97 -11.94
CA TYR A 135 -6.56 3.66 -13.19
C TYR A 135 -5.67 4.89 -12.99
N VAL A 136 -5.86 5.59 -11.86
CA VAL A 136 -5.00 6.71 -11.46
C VAL A 136 -3.57 6.23 -11.24
N ASP A 137 -3.39 5.09 -10.58
CA ASP A 137 -2.09 4.45 -10.35
C ASP A 137 -1.43 4.00 -11.66
N GLY A 138 -2.14 3.19 -12.46
CA GLY A 138 -1.62 2.67 -13.73
C GLY A 138 -1.21 3.77 -14.69
N PHE A 139 -2.00 4.84 -14.77
CA PHE A 139 -1.69 5.95 -15.66
C PHE A 139 -0.51 6.80 -15.16
N PHE A 140 -0.37 7.03 -13.85
CA PHE A 140 0.81 7.72 -13.34
C PHE A 140 2.08 6.87 -13.48
N SER A 141 2.00 5.57 -13.28
CA SER A 141 3.09 4.64 -13.56
C SER A 141 3.57 4.72 -15.02
N TYR A 142 2.65 4.86 -15.98
CA TYR A 142 3.01 5.15 -17.36
C TYR A 142 3.73 6.50 -17.51
N LEU A 143 3.26 7.57 -16.86
CA LEU A 143 3.87 8.89 -16.93
C LEU A 143 5.28 8.89 -16.33
N THR A 144 5.53 8.16 -15.25
CA THR A 144 6.87 8.00 -14.67
C THR A 144 7.82 7.32 -15.65
N SER A 145 7.39 6.25 -16.33
CA SER A 145 8.18 5.60 -17.37
C SER A 145 8.50 6.55 -18.54
N LYS A 146 7.57 7.46 -18.87
CA LYS A 146 7.88 8.49 -19.88
C LYS A 146 8.96 9.47 -19.41
N LEU A 147 9.03 9.83 -18.11
CA LEU A 147 10.13 10.61 -17.55
C LEU A 147 11.46 9.84 -17.64
N LEU A 148 11.45 8.55 -17.27
CA LEU A 148 12.63 7.69 -17.35
C LEU A 148 13.23 7.69 -18.75
N HIS A 149 12.43 7.44 -19.77
CA HIS A 149 12.93 7.25 -21.13
C HIS A 149 13.16 8.58 -21.90
N THR A 150 12.33 9.59 -21.65
CA THR A 150 12.44 10.89 -22.33
C THR A 150 13.51 11.78 -21.72
N HIS A 151 13.56 11.84 -20.38
CA HIS A 151 14.43 12.75 -19.62
C HIS A 151 15.55 12.03 -18.89
N LYS A 152 15.63 10.69 -18.99
CA LYS A 152 16.61 9.86 -18.30
C LYS A 152 16.55 9.99 -16.77
N PHE A 153 15.35 10.24 -16.23
CA PHE A 153 15.13 10.36 -14.81
C PHE A 153 15.02 8.96 -14.19
N ILE A 154 16.14 8.41 -13.75
CA ILE A 154 16.27 6.99 -13.38
C ILE A 154 15.58 6.61 -12.07
N ASN A 155 15.19 7.60 -11.25
CA ASN A 155 14.36 7.36 -10.06
C ASN A 155 12.88 7.11 -10.42
N ALA A 156 12.48 7.35 -11.66
CA ALA A 156 11.15 7.01 -12.14
C ALA A 156 11.03 5.51 -12.41
N LEU A 157 9.83 4.97 -12.17
CA LEU A 157 9.50 3.56 -12.36
C LEU A 157 9.31 3.24 -13.86
N ASP A 158 9.79 2.10 -14.33
CA ASP A 158 9.52 1.66 -15.70
C ASP A 158 8.19 0.90 -15.80
N PHE A 159 7.46 1.14 -16.88
CA PHE A 159 6.12 0.60 -17.12
C PHE A 159 6.10 -0.16 -18.45
N TYR A 160 5.51 -1.36 -18.44
CA TYR A 160 5.49 -2.27 -19.58
C TYR A 160 4.10 -2.50 -20.16
N GLY A 161 3.05 -2.02 -19.50
CA GLY A 161 1.66 -2.09 -19.94
C GLY A 161 0.68 -2.11 -18.78
N ALA A 162 -0.59 -1.79 -19.07
CA ALA A 162 -1.70 -2.00 -18.17
C ALA A 162 -2.89 -2.59 -18.94
N PHE A 163 -3.61 -3.48 -18.29
CA PHE A 163 -4.74 -4.24 -18.85
C PHE A 163 -5.78 -4.42 -17.75
N ILE A 164 -7.03 -4.63 -18.12
CA ILE A 164 -8.05 -5.03 -17.16
C ILE A 164 -8.60 -6.41 -17.48
N GLY A 165 -9.01 -7.13 -16.44
CA GLY A 165 -9.58 -8.47 -16.55
C GLY A 165 -10.28 -8.88 -15.26
N VAL A 166 -10.91 -10.07 -15.28
CA VAL A 166 -11.52 -10.65 -14.09
C VAL A 166 -10.57 -11.71 -13.53
N LYS A 167 -10.06 -11.46 -12.33
CA LYS A 167 -9.14 -12.38 -11.66
C LYS A 167 -9.91 -13.37 -10.81
N ASP A 168 -9.64 -14.65 -11.03
CA ASP A 168 -10.11 -15.74 -10.16
C ASP A 168 -9.15 -15.88 -8.96
N ASN A 169 -9.70 -16.19 -7.79
CA ASN A 169 -8.97 -16.40 -6.53
C ASN A 169 -8.02 -15.23 -6.19
N PHE A 170 -8.60 -14.06 -6.00
CA PHE A 170 -7.86 -12.86 -5.61
C PHE A 170 -7.59 -12.86 -4.11
N ALA A 171 -6.31 -12.98 -3.72
CA ALA A 171 -5.91 -12.93 -2.31
C ALA A 171 -5.71 -11.47 -1.86
N ILE A 172 -6.22 -11.16 -0.67
CA ILE A 172 -6.05 -9.85 0.00
C ILE A 172 -5.71 -10.08 1.47
N ASP A 173 -4.72 -9.36 1.97
CA ASP A 173 -4.42 -9.29 3.39
C ASP A 173 -5.50 -8.49 4.11
N VAL A 174 -6.04 -9.05 5.18
CA VAL A 174 -7.11 -8.46 5.98
C VAL A 174 -6.76 -8.43 7.47
N SER A 175 -5.48 -8.57 7.81
CA SER A 175 -5.02 -8.68 9.19
C SER A 175 -5.55 -7.54 10.07
N ASP A 176 -5.49 -6.31 9.56
CA ASP A 176 -5.93 -5.11 10.28
C ASP A 176 -7.45 -4.96 10.35
N ASP A 177 -8.19 -5.56 9.40
CA ASP A 177 -9.64 -5.39 9.25
C ASP A 177 -10.46 -6.56 9.82
N MET A 178 -9.81 -7.53 10.42
CA MET A 178 -10.42 -8.78 10.90
C MET A 178 -11.57 -8.55 11.86
N GLU A 179 -11.43 -7.62 12.81
CA GLU A 179 -12.48 -7.34 13.80
C GLU A 179 -13.77 -6.87 13.12
N ASN A 180 -13.64 -5.96 12.12
CA ASN A 180 -14.76 -5.45 11.35
C ASN A 180 -15.41 -6.53 10.47
N LEU A 181 -14.60 -7.39 9.83
CA LEU A 181 -15.11 -8.49 9.01
C LEU A 181 -15.86 -9.51 9.84
N TYR A 182 -15.32 -9.91 10.99
CA TYR A 182 -16.01 -10.87 11.88
C TYR A 182 -17.30 -10.32 12.48
N SER A 183 -17.41 -9.02 12.69
CA SER A 183 -18.65 -8.39 13.16
C SER A 183 -19.74 -8.34 12.08
N SER A 184 -19.38 -8.52 10.81
CA SER A 184 -20.31 -8.45 9.68
C SER A 184 -21.10 -9.74 9.48
N ASP A 185 -22.42 -9.65 9.58
CA ASP A 185 -23.32 -10.77 9.26
C ASP A 185 -23.22 -11.20 7.80
N PHE A 186 -23.01 -10.26 6.90
CA PHE A 186 -22.84 -10.56 5.47
C PHE A 186 -21.58 -11.39 5.23
N PHE A 187 -20.45 -11.01 5.83
CA PHE A 187 -19.19 -11.74 5.71
C PHE A 187 -19.36 -13.18 6.23
N ASN A 188 -19.90 -13.32 7.45
CA ASN A 188 -20.09 -14.63 8.07
C ASN A 188 -21.05 -15.55 7.28
N LYS A 189 -22.08 -14.99 6.63
CA LYS A 189 -23.04 -15.75 5.81
C LYS A 189 -22.43 -16.22 4.48
N ASN A 190 -21.51 -15.44 3.91
CA ASN A 190 -20.94 -15.68 2.58
C ASN A 190 -19.51 -16.22 2.61
N LYS A 191 -18.92 -16.35 3.78
CA LYS A 191 -17.70 -17.10 4.03
C LYS A 191 -17.87 -18.52 3.48
N ASP A 192 -16.85 -19.04 2.79
CA ASP A 192 -16.82 -20.31 2.08
C ASP A 192 -17.73 -20.41 0.82
N LYS A 193 -18.32 -19.26 0.40
CA LYS A 193 -19.09 -19.16 -0.86
C LYS A 193 -18.51 -18.14 -1.82
N LEU A 194 -18.41 -16.88 -1.41
CA LEU A 194 -17.86 -15.76 -2.21
C LEU A 194 -16.39 -15.48 -1.85
N PHE A 195 -16.00 -15.81 -0.63
CA PHE A 195 -14.64 -15.64 -0.14
C PHE A 195 -14.29 -16.72 0.88
N LYS A 196 -13.01 -17.06 0.97
CA LYS A 196 -12.47 -18.06 1.88
C LYS A 196 -11.12 -17.61 2.42
N PHE A 197 -10.74 -18.09 3.59
CA PHE A 197 -9.42 -17.83 4.13
C PHE A 197 -8.37 -18.75 3.49
N GLU A 198 -7.16 -18.24 3.29
CA GLU A 198 -6.08 -19.00 2.66
C GLU A 198 -5.49 -20.07 3.57
N ASN A 199 -5.35 -19.80 4.88
CA ASN A 199 -4.74 -20.70 5.86
C ASN A 199 -5.71 -21.02 7.00
N ILE A 200 -6.39 -22.16 6.92
CA ILE A 200 -7.41 -22.58 7.90
C ILE A 200 -6.79 -23.03 9.24
N GLU A 201 -5.53 -23.47 9.24
CA GLU A 201 -4.90 -24.08 10.44
C GLU A 201 -4.72 -23.10 11.62
N ASN A 202 -4.70 -21.81 11.39
CA ASN A 202 -4.55 -20.78 12.43
C ASN A 202 -5.87 -20.23 13.00
N TYR A 203 -7.02 -20.76 12.56
CA TYR A 203 -8.35 -20.30 12.98
C TYR A 203 -8.64 -20.46 14.48
N SER A 204 -8.00 -21.43 15.14
CA SER A 204 -8.20 -21.66 16.57
C SER A 204 -7.63 -20.56 17.46
N LEU A 205 -6.71 -19.74 16.94
CA LEU A 205 -6.10 -18.61 17.65
C LEU A 205 -6.97 -17.34 17.55
N LEU A 206 -7.89 -17.28 16.58
CA LEU A 206 -8.77 -16.13 16.34
C LEU A 206 -10.12 -16.30 17.06
N ASN A 207 -10.13 -16.78 18.30
CA ASN A 207 -11.30 -16.81 19.16
C ASN A 207 -11.72 -15.39 19.58
N PHE A 208 -12.09 -14.57 18.60
CA PHE A 208 -12.86 -13.37 18.89
C PHE A 208 -14.23 -13.79 19.43
N HIS A 209 -14.59 -13.27 20.58
CA HIS A 209 -15.76 -13.65 21.37
C HIS A 209 -17.12 -13.30 20.73
N SER A 210 -17.26 -13.43 19.41
CA SER A 210 -18.52 -13.22 18.72
C SER A 210 -19.38 -14.49 18.80
N LYS A 211 -20.63 -14.35 19.27
CA LYS A 211 -21.62 -15.43 19.31
C LYS A 211 -21.94 -16.02 17.93
N ASN A 212 -21.53 -15.34 16.85
CA ASN A 212 -21.82 -15.70 15.47
C ASN A 212 -20.73 -16.62 14.84
N ASN A 213 -19.62 -16.86 15.52
CA ASN A 213 -18.48 -17.66 15.00
C ASN A 213 -18.63 -19.18 15.22
N LYS A 214 -19.81 -19.70 15.46
CA LYS A 214 -20.01 -21.16 15.54
C LYS A 214 -20.04 -21.73 14.14
N GLN A 215 -19.17 -22.74 13.87
CA GLN A 215 -19.28 -23.55 12.67
C GLN A 215 -20.70 -24.09 12.55
N ARG A 216 -21.32 -23.91 11.39
CA ARG A 216 -22.61 -24.52 11.10
C ARG A 216 -22.44 -26.02 11.00
N LEU A 217 -23.27 -26.75 11.71
CA LEU A 217 -23.36 -28.19 11.54
C LEU A 217 -23.89 -28.48 10.13
N LEU A 218 -23.10 -29.18 9.34
CA LEU A 218 -23.55 -29.70 8.05
C LEU A 218 -24.51 -30.85 8.33
N ILE A 219 -25.79 -30.66 8.01
CA ILE A 219 -26.76 -31.72 8.00
C ILE A 219 -26.72 -32.35 6.60
N GLU A 220 -26.12 -33.51 6.47
CA GLU A 220 -26.16 -34.26 5.23
C GLU A 220 -27.58 -34.73 4.97
N ASN A 221 -28.11 -34.46 3.78
CA ASN A 221 -29.51 -34.77 3.42
C ASN A 221 -29.80 -36.26 3.17
N ASN A 222 -28.86 -37.17 3.45
CA ASN A 222 -28.95 -38.60 3.19
C ASN A 222 -28.67 -39.49 4.43
N ILE A 223 -29.11 -39.08 5.62
CA ILE A 223 -29.09 -39.97 6.75
C ILE A 223 -30.43 -40.73 6.74
N ASP A 224 -30.41 -41.99 6.37
CA ASP A 224 -31.55 -42.91 6.58
C ASP A 224 -31.85 -42.95 8.08
N ILE A 225 -33.12 -42.76 8.42
CA ILE A 225 -33.59 -42.61 9.82
C ILE A 225 -33.36 -43.88 10.66
N GLU A 226 -32.89 -44.97 10.05
CA GLU A 226 -32.64 -46.25 10.72
C GLU A 226 -31.28 -46.31 11.46
N ASP A 227 -30.36 -45.35 11.26
CA ASP A 227 -29.04 -45.32 11.92
C ASP A 227 -28.92 -44.35 13.09
N ILE A 228 -30.02 -43.90 13.67
CA ILE A 228 -29.98 -43.11 14.90
C ILE A 228 -29.68 -44.06 16.05
N ILE A 229 -28.42 -44.23 16.38
CA ILE A 229 -27.98 -44.84 17.63
C ILE A 229 -28.45 -43.92 18.77
N THR A 230 -29.38 -44.39 19.56
CA THR A 230 -29.79 -43.77 20.82
C THR A 230 -28.55 -43.63 21.70
N ILE A 231 -28.06 -42.39 21.88
CA ILE A 231 -27.02 -42.11 22.85
C ILE A 231 -27.65 -42.34 24.23
N ASP A 232 -27.17 -43.34 24.95
CA ASP A 232 -27.60 -43.71 26.26
C ASP A 232 -27.42 -42.54 27.24
N GLU A 233 -28.43 -42.22 28.02
CA GLU A 233 -28.53 -41.09 28.94
C GLU A 233 -27.64 -41.27 30.17
N THR A 234 -26.32 -41.38 30.05
CA THR A 234 -25.42 -41.35 31.20
C THR A 234 -24.12 -40.58 30.90
N ILE A 235 -24.24 -39.32 30.51
CA ILE A 235 -23.14 -38.39 30.73
C ILE A 235 -23.52 -37.54 31.94
N ASN A 236 -23.01 -37.90 33.08
CA ASN A 236 -22.98 -37.06 34.28
C ASN A 236 -22.10 -35.82 33.93
N ILE A 237 -22.72 -34.70 33.70
CA ILE A 237 -22.03 -33.43 33.66
C ILE A 237 -21.74 -33.02 35.09
N GLU A 238 -20.56 -33.35 35.59
CA GLU A 238 -20.04 -32.72 36.80
C GLU A 238 -19.79 -31.25 36.47
N ILE A 239 -20.53 -30.37 37.12
CA ILE A 239 -20.33 -28.93 37.06
C ILE A 239 -19.05 -28.65 37.85
N LEU A 240 -17.92 -28.46 37.14
CA LEU A 240 -16.68 -27.98 37.72
C LEU A 240 -16.92 -26.55 38.25
N THR A 241 -16.80 -26.36 39.54
CA THR A 241 -16.88 -25.06 40.19
C THR A 241 -15.53 -24.34 40.09
N LEU A 242 -15.52 -23.01 40.18
CA LEU A 242 -14.32 -22.15 40.07
C LEU A 242 -13.18 -22.52 41.06
N ASN A 243 -13.44 -23.37 42.05
CA ASN A 243 -12.44 -23.84 43.01
C ASN A 243 -11.58 -25.00 42.50
N ASP A 244 -11.95 -25.64 41.39
CA ASP A 244 -11.23 -26.80 40.85
C ASP A 244 -10.04 -26.39 39.96
N PHE A 245 -9.94 -25.08 39.58
CA PHE A 245 -8.83 -24.56 38.79
C PHE A 245 -7.56 -24.21 39.58
N SER A 246 -7.63 -24.19 40.93
CA SER A 246 -6.46 -23.89 41.76
C SER A 246 -5.51 -25.09 41.96
N SER A 247 -5.91 -26.29 41.55
CA SER A 247 -5.10 -27.52 41.71
C SER A 247 -4.34 -27.98 40.46
N ILE A 248 -4.44 -27.23 39.33
CA ILE A 248 -3.76 -27.60 38.07
C ILE A 248 -2.39 -26.90 37.92
N ALA A 249 -2.00 -26.04 38.87
CA ALA A 249 -0.75 -25.26 38.81
C ALA A 249 0.52 -26.02 39.25
N GLU A 250 0.46 -27.30 39.58
CA GLU A 250 1.62 -28.12 39.95
C GLU A 250 1.69 -29.43 39.13
N ILE A 251 1.99 -29.30 37.83
CA ILE A 251 2.52 -30.44 37.08
C ILE A 251 4.01 -30.12 36.80
N ASP A 252 4.86 -30.67 37.68
CA ASP A 252 6.30 -30.69 37.53
C ASP A 252 6.71 -31.41 36.23
N PHE A 253 7.33 -30.70 35.31
CA PHE A 253 8.05 -31.29 34.19
C PHE A 253 9.39 -31.86 34.66
N ASN A 254 9.41 -33.05 35.23
CA ASN A 254 10.60 -33.84 35.39
C ASN A 254 10.97 -34.51 34.06
N ILE A 255 11.80 -33.87 33.26
CA ILE A 255 12.48 -34.52 32.14
C ILE A 255 13.78 -35.14 32.66
N ASN A 256 13.76 -36.47 32.80
CA ASN A 256 14.92 -37.29 33.09
C ASN A 256 16.03 -37.04 32.05
N LYS A 257 17.17 -36.54 32.54
CA LYS A 257 18.48 -36.67 31.85
C LYS A 257 18.94 -38.13 31.99
N ASN A 258 19.08 -38.82 30.89
CA ASN A 258 20.08 -39.87 30.76
C ASN A 258 20.48 -40.15 29.31
N THR A 259 21.72 -39.88 29.08
CA THR A 259 22.77 -40.65 28.37
C THR A 259 22.83 -40.60 26.85
N THR A 260 23.92 -39.89 26.43
CA THR A 260 25.08 -40.31 25.59
C THR A 260 24.79 -40.85 24.18
N GLU A 261 25.29 -40.23 23.21
CA GLU A 261 26.45 -40.46 22.36
C GLU A 261 26.34 -39.73 21.00
N ASN A 262 27.43 -39.11 20.68
CA ASN A 262 27.93 -38.57 19.43
C ASN A 262 27.28 -39.05 18.13
N GLU A 263 26.74 -38.08 17.36
CA GLU A 263 26.97 -38.05 15.91
C GLU A 263 26.89 -36.60 15.41
N THR A 264 28.02 -36.15 14.85
CA THR A 264 28.23 -34.89 14.16
C THR A 264 27.52 -34.95 12.82
N TYR A 265 26.47 -34.14 12.64
CA TYR A 265 25.98 -33.81 11.32
C TYR A 265 26.12 -32.30 11.05
N ASN A 266 26.85 -32.03 9.97
CA ASN A 266 26.99 -30.71 9.38
C ASN A 266 25.61 -30.15 8.99
N ILE A 267 25.18 -29.10 9.66
CA ILE A 267 24.03 -28.30 9.22
C ILE A 267 24.58 -27.25 8.27
N GLN A 268 24.32 -27.45 7.00
CA GLN A 268 24.41 -26.39 6.00
C GLN A 268 23.30 -25.37 6.35
N LYS A 269 23.72 -24.12 6.53
CA LYS A 269 22.82 -22.98 6.60
C LYS A 269 22.05 -22.90 5.30
N LEU A 270 20.77 -23.16 5.36
CA LEU A 270 19.81 -22.69 4.37
C LEU A 270 19.45 -21.27 4.77
N ASP A 271 19.81 -20.32 3.93
CA ASP A 271 19.36 -18.93 4.02
C ASP A 271 17.88 -18.89 3.66
N ASP A 272 17.03 -18.85 4.67
CA ASP A 272 15.62 -18.47 4.49
C ASP A 272 15.54 -16.96 4.33
N SER A 273 15.56 -16.51 3.09
CA SER A 273 15.08 -15.17 2.74
C SER A 273 13.59 -15.26 2.47
N SER A 274 12.79 -15.08 3.51
CA SER A 274 11.35 -14.83 3.33
C SER A 274 11.17 -13.47 2.67
N SER A 275 10.93 -13.48 1.38
CA SER A 275 10.49 -12.30 0.64
C SER A 275 9.05 -12.00 1.03
N ILE A 276 8.85 -10.94 1.79
CA ILE A 276 7.52 -10.38 2.06
C ILE A 276 6.96 -9.91 0.72
N SER A 277 5.95 -10.60 0.23
CA SER A 277 5.21 -10.17 -0.94
C SER A 277 4.40 -8.93 -0.55
N SER A 278 4.78 -7.77 -1.06
CA SER A 278 3.95 -6.58 -0.96
C SER A 278 2.70 -6.78 -1.82
N ASN A 279 1.68 -7.42 -1.26
CA ASN A 279 0.36 -7.34 -1.84
C ASN A 279 -0.12 -5.92 -1.58
N SER A 280 -0.24 -5.12 -2.64
CA SER A 280 -0.84 -3.82 -2.55
C SER A 280 -2.32 -3.98 -2.25
N SER A 281 -2.65 -4.07 -0.98
CA SER A 281 -4.02 -3.95 -0.55
C SER A 281 -4.44 -2.48 -0.61
N ASN A 282 -5.65 -2.24 -1.03
CA ASN A 282 -6.25 -0.91 -1.12
C ASN A 282 -6.59 -0.30 0.24
N THR A 283 -6.10 -0.85 1.32
CA THR A 283 -6.34 -0.37 2.68
C THR A 283 -5.04 -0.34 3.43
N THR A 284 -4.34 0.76 3.35
CA THR A 284 -3.22 1.02 4.23
C THR A 284 -3.74 1.66 5.51
N HIS A 285 -4.16 0.84 6.45
CA HIS A 285 -4.08 1.23 7.84
C HIS A 285 -2.70 0.80 8.34
N ASP A 286 -1.77 1.75 8.42
CA ASP A 286 -0.60 1.59 9.25
C ASP A 286 -1.08 1.55 10.71
N SER A 287 -1.37 0.36 11.21
CA SER A 287 -1.55 0.17 12.64
C SER A 287 -0.17 0.12 13.28
N LEU A 288 0.31 1.28 13.69
CA LEU A 288 1.34 1.32 14.72
C LEU A 288 0.75 0.66 15.97
N LEU A 289 1.26 -0.51 16.31
CA LEU A 289 0.90 -1.30 17.49
C LEU A 289 0.95 -0.47 18.77
N LEU A 290 -0.22 -0.06 19.27
CA LEU A 290 -0.36 0.31 20.68
C LEU A 290 -1.66 -0.29 21.21
N LYS A 291 -1.53 -1.34 22.02
CA LYS A 291 -2.63 -1.92 22.78
C LYS A 291 -3.18 -0.90 23.79
N SER A 292 -4.34 -0.31 23.50
CA SER A 292 -5.07 0.48 24.49
C SER A 292 -5.86 -0.42 25.43
N LYS A 293 -5.65 -0.26 26.72
CA LYS A 293 -6.47 -0.91 27.77
C LYS A 293 -7.89 -0.37 27.73
N LYS A 294 -8.86 -1.29 27.51
CA LYS A 294 -10.30 -1.03 27.66
C LYS A 294 -10.64 -0.59 29.09
N LYS A 295 -11.35 0.53 29.22
CA LYS A 295 -12.28 0.75 30.34
C LYS A 295 -13.69 0.47 29.85
N LYS A 296 -14.35 -0.46 30.56
CA LYS A 296 -15.78 -0.77 30.43
C LYS A 296 -16.63 0.42 30.86
N ASN A 297 -17.67 0.75 30.13
CA ASN A 297 -18.96 1.11 30.71
C ASN A 297 -20.11 0.75 29.76
N ASP A 298 -21.18 0.35 30.41
CA ASP A 298 -22.32 -0.40 29.97
C ASP A 298 -23.33 0.40 29.11
N GLU A 299 -24.02 -0.37 28.23
CA GLU A 299 -25.42 -0.31 27.80
C GLU A 299 -26.04 0.99 27.25
N GLN A 300 -26.46 0.98 25.98
CA GLN A 300 -27.86 0.92 25.53
C GLN A 300 -28.02 1.24 24.05
N ASP A 301 -28.70 0.27 23.37
CA ASP A 301 -29.73 0.33 22.31
C ASP A 301 -29.65 1.32 21.15
N ASP A 302 -29.63 0.69 19.96
CA ASP A 302 -30.38 0.93 18.72
C ASP A 302 -30.76 2.36 18.32
N SER A 303 -30.13 2.82 17.24
CA SER A 303 -30.84 3.20 16.01
C SER A 303 -29.83 3.75 14.99
N GLU A 304 -29.82 3.14 13.82
CA GLU A 304 -29.15 3.64 12.62
C GLU A 304 -29.68 5.02 12.26
N ASN A 305 -28.83 6.02 12.43
CA ASN A 305 -28.93 7.29 11.72
C ASN A 305 -27.51 7.81 11.54
N ASP A 306 -26.90 7.43 10.40
CA ASP A 306 -25.70 8.06 9.88
C ASP A 306 -26.04 9.51 9.47
N SER A 307 -26.13 10.39 10.45
CA SER A 307 -25.92 11.81 10.27
C SER A 307 -24.63 12.16 11.00
N GLU A 308 -23.49 12.04 10.29
CA GLU A 308 -22.25 12.65 10.75
C GLU A 308 -22.45 14.16 10.86
N ASN A 309 -22.79 14.62 12.05
CA ASN A 309 -22.60 16.01 12.44
C ASN A 309 -21.10 16.24 12.57
N ASP A 310 -20.45 16.64 11.45
CA ASP A 310 -19.19 17.40 11.51
C ASP A 310 -19.51 18.74 12.19
N SER A 311 -19.60 18.75 13.52
CA SER A 311 -19.50 19.97 14.30
C SER A 311 -18.11 20.53 14.06
N ASP A 312 -18.03 21.74 13.54
CA ASP A 312 -16.80 22.53 13.48
C ASP A 312 -16.03 22.34 14.77
N ASP A 313 -14.90 21.61 14.67
CA ASP A 313 -13.95 21.48 15.77
C ASP A 313 -13.44 22.88 16.10
N ASN A 314 -14.07 23.51 17.09
CA ASN A 314 -13.46 24.60 17.82
C ASN A 314 -12.26 24.00 18.54
N ASP A 315 -11.07 24.19 17.94
CA ASP A 315 -9.76 23.92 18.55
C ASP A 315 -9.56 24.81 19.79
N ASN A 316 -10.20 24.44 20.89
CA ASN A 316 -9.94 24.95 22.23
C ASN A 316 -9.45 23.79 23.13
N ASP A 317 -8.41 23.11 22.72
CA ASP A 317 -7.63 22.20 23.57
C ASP A 317 -6.26 22.82 23.92
N ASP A 318 -6.25 24.10 24.32
CA ASP A 318 -5.08 24.74 24.94
C ASP A 318 -5.27 24.77 26.47
N ASN A 319 -5.26 23.59 27.13
CA ASN A 319 -4.98 23.48 28.56
C ASN A 319 -4.11 22.22 28.78
N ASP A 320 -2.83 22.37 28.44
CA ASP A 320 -1.77 21.51 28.98
C ASP A 320 -1.42 22.03 30.40
N ASP A 321 -2.18 21.61 31.41
CA ASP A 321 -1.76 21.75 32.82
C ASP A 321 -0.73 20.64 33.11
N ASP A 322 0.54 21.03 33.09
CA ASP A 322 1.67 20.25 33.61
C ASP A 322 1.52 20.03 35.10
N SER A 323 0.97 18.90 35.51
CA SER A 323 1.14 18.42 36.89
C SER A 323 1.93 17.12 36.89
N ASP A 324 3.20 17.23 37.25
CA ASP A 324 4.12 16.14 37.56
C ASP A 324 3.50 15.15 38.54
N THR A 325 3.21 13.92 38.10
CA THR A 325 3.12 12.77 38.99
C THR A 325 3.93 11.61 38.45
N ASN A 326 5.05 11.36 39.10
CA ASN A 326 5.88 10.17 39.03
C ASN A 326 5.02 8.90 39.13
N THR A 327 5.01 8.05 38.08
CA THR A 327 4.66 6.64 38.22
C THR A 327 5.63 5.75 37.46
N ASN A 328 6.14 4.79 38.17
CA ASN A 328 7.17 3.82 37.86
C ASN A 328 6.99 3.08 36.53
N SER A 329 8.12 2.97 35.83
CA SER A 329 8.37 2.06 34.71
C SER A 329 8.16 0.60 35.14
N SER A 330 7.28 -0.12 34.46
CA SER A 330 7.19 -1.57 34.50
C SER A 330 7.62 -2.14 33.16
N ASP A 331 8.49 -3.12 33.24
CA ASP A 331 9.16 -3.90 32.20
C ASP A 331 8.30 -4.17 30.97
N ARG A 332 8.81 -3.81 29.80
CA ARG A 332 8.36 -4.29 28.50
C ARG A 332 9.23 -5.49 28.11
N SER A 333 8.67 -6.68 28.24
CA SER A 333 9.16 -7.85 27.55
C SER A 333 8.80 -7.71 26.06
N SER A 334 9.80 -7.68 25.20
CA SER A 334 9.64 -7.75 23.75
C SER A 334 9.31 -9.20 23.36
N ASP A 335 8.04 -9.54 23.33
CA ASP A 335 7.60 -10.71 22.59
C ASP A 335 7.50 -10.29 21.12
N ILE A 336 8.43 -10.79 20.32
CA ILE A 336 8.35 -10.76 18.86
C ILE A 336 7.29 -11.80 18.52
N ASP A 337 6.03 -11.37 18.44
CA ASP A 337 4.98 -12.18 17.82
C ASP A 337 5.27 -12.20 16.30
N ASP A 338 5.51 -13.39 15.75
CA ASP A 338 5.44 -13.63 14.31
C ASP A 338 4.04 -13.22 13.84
N GLU A 339 3.91 -12.02 13.27
CA GLU A 339 2.66 -11.53 12.67
C GLU A 339 2.35 -12.41 11.46
N THR A 340 1.49 -13.39 11.64
CA THR A 340 1.00 -14.21 10.52
C THR A 340 -0.02 -13.38 9.74
N ASN A 341 0.32 -12.99 8.52
CA ASN A 341 -0.60 -12.32 7.60
C ASN A 341 -1.85 -13.20 7.39
N ILE A 342 -3.02 -12.59 7.55
CA ILE A 342 -4.30 -13.26 7.36
C ILE A 342 -4.84 -12.87 5.99
N ASN A 343 -4.81 -13.81 5.06
CA ASN A 343 -5.32 -13.60 3.72
C ASN A 343 -6.74 -14.14 3.54
N VAL A 344 -7.59 -13.34 2.90
CA VAL A 344 -8.87 -13.76 2.35
C VAL A 344 -8.78 -13.84 0.84
N ILE A 345 -9.25 -14.94 0.27
CA ILE A 345 -9.36 -15.14 -1.17
C ILE A 345 -10.79 -14.82 -1.60
N ILE A 346 -10.94 -13.82 -2.47
CA ILE A 346 -12.20 -13.51 -3.16
C ILE A 346 -12.27 -14.35 -4.43
N ASP A 347 -13.40 -15.04 -4.65
CA ASP A 347 -13.57 -16.00 -5.76
C ASP A 347 -13.33 -15.32 -7.11
N LYS A 348 -13.94 -14.15 -7.35
CA LYS A 348 -13.79 -13.38 -8.59
C LYS A 348 -13.88 -11.90 -8.32
N ILE A 349 -12.99 -11.11 -8.94
CA ILE A 349 -13.04 -9.66 -8.88
C ILE A 349 -12.44 -9.03 -10.14
N PRO A 350 -13.01 -7.94 -10.68
CA PRO A 350 -12.39 -7.19 -11.75
C PRO A 350 -11.15 -6.46 -11.25
N VAL A 351 -10.05 -6.57 -11.98
CA VAL A 351 -8.74 -5.97 -11.62
C VAL A 351 -8.12 -5.24 -12.80
N GLU A 352 -7.33 -4.21 -12.50
CA GLU A 352 -6.29 -3.73 -13.38
C GLU A 352 -4.98 -4.46 -13.10
N ILE A 353 -4.30 -4.87 -14.16
CA ILE A 353 -2.98 -5.49 -14.14
C ILE A 353 -2.00 -4.43 -14.58
N ILE A 354 -1.17 -3.91 -13.67
CA ILE A 354 -0.15 -2.92 -13.98
C ILE A 354 1.19 -3.64 -14.03
N CYS A 355 1.83 -3.67 -15.21
CA CYS A 355 3.09 -4.37 -15.45
C CYS A 355 4.27 -3.39 -15.27
N LEU A 356 5.09 -3.61 -14.24
CA LEU A 356 6.13 -2.70 -13.78
C LEU A 356 7.51 -3.38 -13.76
N GLU A 357 8.58 -2.58 -13.74
CA GLU A 357 9.88 -3.13 -13.42
C GLU A 357 9.88 -3.76 -12.03
N LYS A 358 10.55 -4.92 -11.90
CA LYS A 358 10.72 -5.53 -10.60
C LYS A 358 11.76 -4.75 -9.81
N CYS A 359 11.36 -4.20 -8.67
CA CYS A 359 12.27 -3.65 -7.67
C CYS A 359 12.79 -4.74 -6.73
N THR A 360 13.88 -4.45 -6.00
CA THR A 360 14.54 -5.42 -5.12
C THR A 360 13.78 -5.58 -3.80
N MET A 361 13.51 -4.47 -3.11
CA MET A 361 12.95 -4.48 -1.76
C MET A 361 12.34 -3.11 -1.41
N THR A 362 11.43 -3.06 -0.44
CA THR A 362 10.89 -1.81 0.11
C THR A 362 11.91 -1.13 1.04
N LEU A 363 11.73 0.17 1.27
CA LEU A 363 12.52 0.89 2.27
C LEU A 363 12.25 0.35 3.67
N ASP A 364 11.03 -0.05 3.95
CA ASP A 364 10.62 -0.66 5.21
C ASP A 364 11.43 -1.93 5.52
N ALA A 365 11.40 -2.90 4.61
CA ALA A 365 12.19 -4.12 4.73
C ALA A 365 13.71 -3.86 4.77
N LEU A 366 14.19 -2.82 4.07
CA LEU A 366 15.61 -2.43 4.15
C LEU A 366 15.96 -1.89 5.54
N MET A 367 15.11 -1.08 6.15
CA MET A 367 15.31 -0.51 7.48
C MET A 367 15.36 -1.59 8.55
N THR A 368 14.48 -2.57 8.46
CA THR A 368 14.39 -3.67 9.44
C THR A 368 15.53 -4.68 9.32
N THR A 369 16.00 -4.95 8.09
CA THR A 369 17.03 -5.96 7.83
C THR A 369 18.46 -5.42 7.82
N THR A 370 18.64 -4.11 7.64
CA THR A 370 19.98 -3.50 7.43
C THR A 370 20.17 -2.26 8.29
N LYS A 371 21.24 -2.24 9.07
CA LYS A 371 21.64 -1.05 9.81
C LYS A 371 22.20 0.01 8.87
N LEU A 372 21.42 1.04 8.57
CA LEU A 372 21.80 2.13 7.67
C LEU A 372 22.69 3.17 8.38
N SER A 373 23.73 3.60 7.70
CA SER A 373 24.58 4.71 8.15
C SER A 373 23.88 6.07 7.90
N THR A 374 24.33 7.11 8.60
CA THR A 374 23.85 8.49 8.39
C THR A 374 23.99 8.94 6.92
N ASP A 375 25.07 8.54 6.25
CA ASP A 375 25.33 8.91 4.86
C ASP A 375 24.41 8.16 3.89
N GLU A 376 24.07 6.90 4.17
CA GLU A 376 23.05 6.16 3.42
C GLU A 376 21.67 6.80 3.60
N TRP A 377 21.26 7.13 4.83
CA TRP A 377 20.02 7.85 5.09
C TRP A 377 19.95 9.18 4.32
N ARG A 378 21.01 9.98 4.33
CA ARG A 378 21.06 11.23 3.55
C ARG A 378 20.84 10.99 2.07
N SER A 379 21.47 9.93 1.52
CA SER A 379 21.30 9.57 0.11
C SER A 379 19.88 9.13 -0.20
N ILE A 380 19.28 8.28 0.65
CA ILE A 380 17.90 7.80 0.53
C ILE A 380 16.95 9.01 0.48
N LEU A 381 16.98 9.83 1.52
CA LEU A 381 16.09 10.99 1.64
C LEU A 381 16.30 11.99 0.50
N PHE A 382 17.55 12.21 0.06
CA PHE A 382 17.81 13.06 -1.10
C PHE A 382 17.15 12.53 -2.37
N GLN A 383 17.28 11.24 -2.65
CA GLN A 383 16.68 10.62 -3.84
C GLN A 383 15.15 10.73 -3.82
N ILE A 384 14.53 10.57 -2.64
CA ILE A 384 13.08 10.72 -2.48
C ILE A 384 12.67 12.18 -2.71
N ILE A 385 13.32 13.12 -2.04
CA ILE A 385 13.05 14.57 -2.17
C ILE A 385 13.15 15.02 -3.63
N ILE A 386 14.22 14.66 -4.34
CA ILE A 386 14.41 15.09 -5.73
C ILE A 386 13.39 14.43 -6.67
N THR A 387 12.89 13.25 -6.33
CA THR A 387 11.81 12.58 -7.06
C THR A 387 10.50 13.33 -6.86
N LEU A 388 10.14 13.66 -5.63
CA LEU A 388 8.94 14.47 -5.33
C LEU A 388 9.00 15.84 -6.02
N ILE A 389 10.13 16.56 -5.92
CA ILE A 389 10.33 17.84 -6.64
C ILE A 389 10.07 17.68 -8.14
N THR A 390 10.61 16.60 -8.72
CA THR A 390 10.46 16.37 -10.16
C THR A 390 8.99 16.11 -10.52
N TYR A 391 8.28 15.26 -9.74
CA TYR A 391 6.88 14.95 -9.99
C TYR A 391 5.97 16.15 -9.74
N GLN A 392 6.22 16.93 -8.66
CA GLN A 392 5.49 18.18 -8.37
C GLN A 392 5.66 19.21 -9.47
N LYS A 393 6.89 19.44 -9.91
CA LYS A 393 7.20 20.37 -11.01
C LYS A 393 6.54 19.97 -12.32
N VAL A 394 6.52 18.67 -12.62
CA VAL A 394 6.13 18.16 -13.94
C VAL A 394 4.62 17.94 -14.04
N PHE A 395 3.99 17.50 -12.94
CA PHE A 395 2.61 17.01 -12.93
C PHE A 395 1.74 17.64 -11.84
N LYS A 396 2.20 18.58 -11.03
CA LYS A 396 1.51 19.04 -9.78
C LYS A 396 1.14 17.88 -8.87
N PHE A 397 2.03 16.94 -8.74
CA PHE A 397 1.80 15.66 -8.09
C PHE A 397 1.81 15.76 -6.56
N THR A 398 0.89 15.04 -5.90
CA THR A 398 0.95 14.64 -4.50
C THR A 398 0.64 13.16 -4.41
N HIS A 399 1.43 12.43 -3.62
CA HIS A 399 1.24 10.99 -3.44
C HIS A 399 0.08 10.69 -2.49
N ASN A 400 0.00 11.45 -1.41
CA ASN A 400 -1.02 11.42 -0.34
C ASN A 400 -1.05 10.13 0.50
N ASP A 401 -0.13 9.20 0.24
CA ASP A 401 0.05 7.98 1.02
C ASP A 401 1.51 7.52 0.99
N LEU A 402 2.46 8.46 1.10
CA LEU A 402 3.88 8.14 1.03
C LEU A 402 4.38 7.63 2.38
N HIS A 403 4.66 6.34 2.46
CA HIS A 403 5.27 5.68 3.62
C HIS A 403 6.38 4.73 3.17
N THR A 404 7.08 4.10 4.11
CA THR A 404 8.27 3.29 3.84
C THR A 404 8.02 2.09 2.91
N ASN A 405 6.82 1.49 2.93
CA ASN A 405 6.44 0.42 2.01
C ASN A 405 6.15 0.91 0.58
N ASN A 406 5.85 2.21 0.39
CA ASN A 406 5.64 2.81 -0.93
C ASN A 406 6.91 3.41 -1.54
N ILE A 407 8.06 3.09 -0.96
CA ILE A 407 9.39 3.39 -1.49
C ILE A 407 10.13 2.08 -1.67
N MET A 408 10.56 1.80 -2.88
CA MET A 408 11.38 0.64 -3.21
C MET A 408 12.72 1.06 -3.80
N TYR A 409 13.65 0.12 -3.94
CA TYR A 409 14.90 0.36 -4.65
C TYR A 409 15.21 -0.76 -5.63
N ILE A 410 16.05 -0.42 -6.60
CA ILE A 410 16.75 -1.37 -7.47
C ILE A 410 18.25 -1.33 -7.16
N ASP A 411 18.91 -2.48 -7.25
CA ASP A 411 20.37 -2.58 -7.13
C ASP A 411 21.06 -1.93 -8.33
N THR A 412 22.21 -1.31 -8.09
CA THR A 412 22.96 -0.64 -9.14
C THR A 412 24.46 -0.66 -8.92
N ASN A 413 25.23 -0.74 -10.01
CA ASN A 413 26.68 -0.53 -10.03
C ASN A 413 27.06 0.95 -10.25
N ILE A 414 26.07 1.85 -10.42
CA ILE A 414 26.32 3.28 -10.55
C ILE A 414 26.73 3.82 -9.19
N THR A 415 27.94 4.38 -9.08
CA THR A 415 28.44 4.91 -7.81
C THR A 415 27.81 6.24 -7.41
N TYR A 416 27.52 7.10 -8.39
CA TYR A 416 26.97 8.44 -8.15
C TYR A 416 25.87 8.79 -9.15
N LEU A 417 24.82 9.42 -8.64
CA LEU A 417 23.79 10.09 -9.43
C LEU A 417 24.10 11.58 -9.53
N TYR A 418 23.75 12.17 -10.67
CA TYR A 418 23.95 13.59 -10.90
C TYR A 418 22.63 14.25 -11.29
N TYR A 419 22.23 15.25 -10.50
CA TYR A 419 21.00 16.03 -10.72
C TYR A 419 21.36 17.49 -10.90
N LYS A 420 20.68 18.16 -11.82
CA LYS A 420 20.73 19.61 -11.93
C LYS A 420 19.36 20.18 -11.55
N TYR A 421 19.34 20.98 -10.49
CA TYR A 421 18.14 21.64 -10.00
C TYR A 421 18.47 23.02 -9.43
N ASN A 422 17.64 24.05 -9.78
CA ASN A 422 17.87 25.46 -9.45
C ASN A 422 19.28 25.95 -9.87
N ASN A 423 19.75 25.52 -11.06
CA ASN A 423 21.11 25.78 -11.58
C ASN A 423 22.26 25.22 -10.73
N ILE A 424 21.98 24.42 -9.72
CA ILE A 424 22.95 23.73 -8.89
C ILE A 424 23.08 22.28 -9.38
N LEU A 425 24.34 21.82 -9.51
CA LEU A 425 24.64 20.43 -9.81
C LEU A 425 24.86 19.69 -8.49
N TYR A 426 24.11 18.61 -8.28
CA TYR A 426 24.24 17.72 -7.12
C TYR A 426 24.86 16.40 -7.55
N LYS A 427 25.78 15.88 -6.72
CA LYS A 427 26.43 14.58 -6.89
C LYS A 427 26.12 13.71 -5.67
N ILE A 428 25.29 12.69 -5.85
CA ILE A 428 24.77 11.84 -4.76
C ILE A 428 25.37 10.45 -4.86
N PRO A 429 25.97 9.91 -3.80
CA PRO A 429 26.41 8.51 -3.79
C PRO A 429 25.17 7.61 -3.72
N THR A 430 25.18 6.50 -4.45
CA THR A 430 24.04 5.56 -4.49
C THR A 430 24.09 4.53 -3.37
N TYR A 431 25.25 4.24 -2.85
CA TYR A 431 25.49 3.09 -1.96
C TYR A 431 24.93 1.77 -2.54
N GLY A 432 24.96 1.65 -3.89
CA GLY A 432 24.46 0.49 -4.62
C GLY A 432 22.95 0.46 -4.84
N ARG A 433 22.19 1.52 -4.51
CA ARG A 433 20.72 1.53 -4.58
C ARG A 433 20.19 2.79 -5.27
N ILE A 434 19.18 2.60 -6.13
CA ILE A 434 18.39 3.69 -6.73
C ILE A 434 16.97 3.56 -6.21
N PHE A 435 16.51 4.57 -5.46
CA PHE A 435 15.19 4.57 -4.84
C PHE A 435 14.12 5.08 -5.81
N LYS A 436 12.93 4.47 -5.72
CA LYS A 436 11.77 4.71 -6.55
C LYS A 436 10.53 4.80 -5.68
N ILE A 437 9.64 5.72 -6.00
CA ILE A 437 8.32 5.82 -5.39
C ILE A 437 7.37 4.93 -6.19
N ILE A 438 6.51 4.21 -5.51
CA ILE A 438 5.52 3.29 -6.08
C ILE A 438 4.14 3.54 -5.45
N ASP A 439 3.12 2.90 -5.99
CA ASP A 439 1.74 2.92 -5.48
C ASP A 439 1.08 4.31 -5.50
N TYR A 440 0.58 4.67 -6.67
CA TYR A 440 -0.03 5.98 -6.88
C TYR A 440 -1.56 5.97 -6.76
N GLY A 441 -2.13 4.95 -6.10
CA GLY A 441 -3.58 4.76 -6.00
C GLY A 441 -4.33 5.90 -5.28
N ARG A 442 -3.67 6.66 -4.40
CA ARG A 442 -4.19 7.88 -3.74
C ARG A 442 -3.64 9.17 -4.34
N ALA A 443 -2.91 9.10 -5.45
CA ALA A 443 -2.29 10.29 -6.01
C ALA A 443 -3.30 11.29 -6.57
N ILE A 444 -2.90 12.57 -6.50
CA ILE A 444 -3.55 13.66 -7.21
C ILE A 444 -2.48 14.30 -8.09
N TYR A 445 -2.76 14.42 -9.39
CA TYR A 445 -1.82 14.99 -10.35
C TYR A 445 -2.54 15.57 -11.57
N SER A 446 -1.84 16.40 -12.33
CA SER A 446 -2.38 16.99 -13.56
C SER A 446 -1.50 16.64 -14.77
N PHE A 447 -2.14 16.34 -15.88
CA PHE A 447 -1.49 16.11 -17.16
C PHE A 447 -2.35 16.64 -18.31
N LYS A 448 -1.76 17.49 -19.19
CA LYS A 448 -2.45 18.12 -20.33
C LYS A 448 -3.76 18.83 -19.94
N ASN A 449 -3.73 19.61 -18.88
CA ASN A 449 -4.88 20.32 -18.28
C ASN A 449 -6.00 19.41 -17.75
N GLU A 450 -5.77 18.11 -17.69
CA GLU A 450 -6.69 17.16 -17.05
C GLU A 450 -6.21 16.88 -15.63
N LEU A 451 -7.11 17.01 -14.67
CA LEU A 451 -6.89 16.62 -13.27
C LEU A 451 -7.25 15.14 -13.11
N MET A 452 -6.30 14.35 -12.63
CA MET A 452 -6.52 13.01 -12.12
C MET A 452 -6.54 13.09 -10.59
N CYS A 453 -7.64 12.66 -10.00
CA CYS A 453 -7.87 12.69 -8.56
C CYS A 453 -8.54 11.39 -8.16
N SER A 454 -7.86 10.56 -7.40
CA SER A 454 -8.35 9.24 -7.00
C SER A 454 -9.77 9.30 -6.43
N ASP A 455 -10.59 8.30 -6.75
CA ASP A 455 -11.94 8.13 -6.21
C ASP A 455 -11.94 7.77 -4.70
N SER A 456 -10.77 7.49 -4.13
CA SER A 456 -10.58 7.40 -2.67
C SER A 456 -11.07 8.65 -1.92
N TYR A 457 -11.09 9.82 -2.56
CA TYR A 457 -11.54 11.08 -1.96
C TYR A 457 -13.03 11.36 -2.15
N ASN A 458 -13.78 10.53 -2.86
CA ASN A 458 -15.21 10.72 -3.03
C ASN A 458 -15.97 10.50 -1.71
N LYS A 459 -17.29 10.78 -1.68
CA LYS A 459 -18.11 10.70 -0.46
C LYS A 459 -18.12 9.32 0.20
N ILE A 460 -17.92 8.27 -0.57
CA ILE A 460 -17.89 6.87 -0.10
C ILE A 460 -16.49 6.27 -0.18
N GLY A 461 -15.46 7.06 -0.51
CA GLY A 461 -14.09 6.60 -0.59
C GLY A 461 -13.46 6.42 0.79
N ASP A 462 -12.40 5.62 0.85
CA ASP A 462 -11.62 5.34 2.06
C ASP A 462 -10.88 6.57 2.60
N ALA A 463 -10.53 7.52 1.72
CA ALA A 463 -9.89 8.78 2.08
C ALA A 463 -10.87 9.98 2.08
N THR A 464 -12.18 9.71 2.28
CA THR A 464 -13.19 10.77 2.30
C THR A 464 -12.86 11.83 3.37
N THR A 465 -13.16 13.09 3.04
CA THR A 465 -12.91 14.27 3.90
C THR A 465 -11.44 14.61 4.20
N GLN A 466 -10.45 13.89 3.67
CA GLN A 466 -9.04 14.31 3.75
C GLN A 466 -8.87 15.67 3.06
N TYR A 467 -9.40 15.79 1.85
CA TYR A 467 -9.45 17.02 1.07
C TYR A 467 -10.91 17.46 0.80
N ASN A 468 -11.09 18.75 0.53
CA ASN A 468 -12.31 19.30 -0.04
C ASN A 468 -11.94 20.09 -1.29
N PHE A 469 -11.74 19.38 -2.39
CA PHE A 469 -11.07 19.89 -3.57
C PHE A 469 -11.46 19.10 -4.83
N GLY A 470 -11.27 19.71 -6.00
CA GLY A 470 -11.40 19.07 -7.31
C GLY A 470 -12.79 18.51 -7.58
N PRO A 471 -12.90 17.27 -8.11
CA PRO A 471 -14.19 16.71 -8.51
C PRO A 471 -15.10 16.37 -7.30
N TYR A 472 -14.53 16.30 -6.09
CA TYR A 472 -15.23 15.88 -4.87
C TYR A 472 -15.50 17.03 -3.90
N ILE A 473 -15.60 18.26 -4.41
CA ILE A 473 -15.80 19.46 -3.59
C ILE A 473 -17.21 19.48 -2.97
N ASN A 474 -17.26 19.80 -1.68
CA ASN A 474 -18.48 20.19 -0.97
C ASN A 474 -18.47 21.72 -0.78
N ALA A 475 -19.40 22.42 -1.43
CA ALA A 475 -19.46 23.88 -1.42
C ALA A 475 -19.75 24.47 -0.03
N ASP A 476 -20.34 23.70 0.88
CA ASP A 476 -20.73 24.14 2.23
C ASP A 476 -19.56 24.06 3.23
N LYS A 477 -18.43 23.43 2.82
CA LYS A 477 -17.25 23.25 3.67
C LYS A 477 -16.06 24.05 3.16
N LYS A 478 -15.12 24.36 4.07
CA LYS A 478 -13.85 25.01 3.71
C LYS A 478 -13.10 24.19 2.67
N ILE A 479 -12.54 24.87 1.67
CA ILE A 479 -11.67 24.23 0.67
C ILE A 479 -10.37 23.78 1.37
N ILE A 480 -9.99 22.53 1.14
CA ILE A 480 -8.74 21.92 1.60
C ILE A 480 -8.09 21.30 0.37
N GLU A 481 -7.07 21.98 -0.15
CA GLU A 481 -6.34 21.55 -1.34
C GLU A 481 -5.17 20.62 -0.97
N PRO A 482 -4.75 19.70 -1.86
CA PRO A 482 -3.51 18.96 -1.70
C PRO A 482 -2.33 19.91 -1.57
N ASN A 483 -1.42 19.62 -0.65
CA ASN A 483 -0.22 20.42 -0.44
C ASN A 483 1.05 19.59 -0.55
N TYR A 484 2.15 20.23 -0.94
CA TYR A 484 3.41 19.55 -1.21
C TYR A 484 4.20 19.14 0.04
N SER A 485 3.77 19.55 1.23
CA SER A 485 4.38 19.13 2.50
C SER A 485 3.84 17.79 3.00
N PHE A 486 2.65 17.39 2.52
CA PHE A 486 1.97 16.17 2.99
C PHE A 486 2.86 14.94 2.91
N ASP A 487 3.47 14.70 1.74
CA ASP A 487 4.19 13.47 1.45
C ASP A 487 5.44 13.29 2.34
N LEU A 488 6.18 14.36 2.62
CA LEU A 488 7.34 14.29 3.53
C LEU A 488 6.93 14.09 4.99
N CYS A 489 5.84 14.73 5.43
CA CYS A 489 5.31 14.51 6.77
C CYS A 489 4.84 13.06 6.94
N ARG A 490 4.06 12.54 5.99
CA ARG A 490 3.56 11.15 6.07
C ARG A 490 4.71 10.13 6.04
N LEU A 491 5.73 10.36 5.21
CA LEU A 491 6.94 9.55 5.21
C LEU A 491 7.67 9.62 6.55
N ALA A 492 7.82 10.82 7.10
CA ALA A 492 8.47 10.99 8.40
C ALA A 492 7.72 10.23 9.50
N CYS A 493 6.39 10.27 9.49
CA CYS A 493 5.56 9.50 10.42
C CYS A 493 5.86 7.99 10.37
N SER A 494 6.09 7.42 9.17
CA SER A 494 6.41 5.99 9.05
C SER A 494 7.85 5.62 9.42
N ILE A 495 8.75 6.59 9.47
CA ILE A 495 10.16 6.39 9.85
C ILE A 495 10.38 6.67 11.35
N TYR A 496 9.52 7.45 11.98
CA TYR A 496 9.74 8.08 13.29
C TYR A 496 10.15 7.08 14.36
N ASP A 497 9.32 6.10 14.65
CA ASP A 497 9.56 5.14 15.74
C ASP A 497 10.80 4.28 15.46
N PHE A 498 10.99 3.87 14.20
CA PHE A 498 12.17 3.10 13.81
C PHE A 498 13.47 3.85 14.11
N ILE A 499 13.56 5.13 13.78
CA ILE A 499 14.76 5.94 14.02
C ILE A 499 14.96 6.22 15.52
N TYR A 500 13.89 6.33 16.31
CA TYR A 500 13.98 6.54 17.75
C TYR A 500 14.37 5.29 18.53
N LEU A 501 13.97 4.10 18.04
CA LEU A 501 14.39 2.82 18.62
C LEU A 501 15.85 2.47 18.31
N ASP A 502 16.45 3.04 17.26
CA ASP A 502 17.88 2.84 16.95
C ASP A 502 18.76 3.69 17.92
N GLU A 503 19.44 3.04 18.86
CA GLU A 503 20.35 3.68 19.84
C GLU A 503 21.59 4.35 19.20
N ASN A 504 21.68 4.39 17.87
CA ASN A 504 22.83 4.94 17.16
C ASN A 504 22.91 6.47 17.28
N GLU A 505 23.75 6.99 18.17
CA GLU A 505 23.98 8.44 18.37
C GLU A 505 24.38 9.18 17.07
N LYS A 506 24.94 8.47 16.06
CA LYS A 506 25.33 9.08 14.79
C LYS A 506 24.12 9.50 13.93
N LEU A 507 22.92 9.01 14.21
CA LEU A 507 21.69 9.40 13.50
C LEU A 507 21.06 10.71 14.00
N THR A 508 21.68 11.43 14.93
CA THR A 508 21.12 12.67 15.54
C THR A 508 20.66 13.70 14.48
N GLU A 509 21.38 13.86 13.38
CA GLU A 509 21.00 14.80 12.31
C GLU A 509 19.76 14.33 11.55
N ILE A 510 19.63 13.01 11.30
CA ILE A 510 18.47 12.41 10.65
C ILE A 510 17.26 12.47 11.59
N ARG A 511 17.42 12.14 12.89
CA ARG A 511 16.36 12.25 13.89
C ARG A 511 15.76 13.66 13.92
N LYS A 512 16.60 14.69 14.03
CA LYS A 512 16.13 16.08 13.99
C LYS A 512 15.36 16.44 12.74
N LEU A 513 15.77 15.90 11.59
CA LEU A 513 15.08 16.15 10.33
C LEU A 513 13.70 15.48 10.31
N ILE A 514 13.62 14.24 10.79
CA ILE A 514 12.36 13.48 10.88
C ILE A 514 11.43 14.13 11.91
N ASP A 515 11.94 14.55 13.08
CA ASP A 515 11.19 15.32 14.08
C ASP A 515 10.54 16.56 13.48
N GLU A 516 11.34 17.35 12.75
CA GLU A 516 10.83 18.56 12.12
C GLU A 516 9.75 18.25 11.07
N TRP A 517 9.91 17.18 10.27
CA TRP A 517 8.91 16.80 9.28
C TRP A 517 7.62 16.29 9.92
N CYS A 518 7.69 15.74 11.14
CA CYS A 518 6.53 15.36 11.93
C CYS A 518 5.90 16.54 12.69
N CYS A 519 6.38 17.79 12.53
CA CYS A 519 5.77 18.95 13.17
C CYS A 519 4.69 19.59 12.28
N ASP A 520 3.58 19.97 12.89
CA ASP A 520 2.57 20.82 12.28
C ASP A 520 3.02 22.30 12.17
N ASP A 521 2.19 23.15 11.58
CA ASP A 521 2.49 24.59 11.40
C ASP A 521 2.66 25.35 12.71
N LYS A 522 2.17 24.78 13.83
CA LYS A 522 2.34 25.31 15.19
C LYS A 522 3.60 24.76 15.91
N GLY A 523 4.36 23.87 15.24
CA GLY A 523 5.55 23.22 15.79
C GLY A 523 5.25 22.05 16.73
N ARG A 524 4.02 21.51 16.73
CA ARG A 524 3.63 20.35 17.54
C ARG A 524 3.88 19.07 16.75
N ASN A 525 4.35 18.03 17.43
CA ASN A 525 4.47 16.70 16.81
C ASN A 525 3.08 16.19 16.42
N ILE A 526 2.90 15.78 15.15
CA ILE A 526 1.61 15.33 14.58
C ILE A 526 1.24 13.90 15.03
N LEU A 527 2.24 13.08 15.41
CA LEU A 527 2.03 11.70 15.85
C LEU A 527 1.66 11.66 17.34
N TYR A 528 2.46 12.29 18.19
CA TYR A 528 2.37 12.11 19.64
C TYR A 528 2.07 13.42 20.36
N LYS A 529 1.34 13.30 21.46
CA LYS A 529 1.19 14.34 22.46
C LYS A 529 2.45 14.38 23.34
N SER A 530 2.61 15.42 24.17
CA SER A 530 3.66 15.50 25.20
C SER A 530 3.62 14.34 26.20
N SER A 531 2.42 13.75 26.41
CA SER A 531 2.23 12.56 27.25
C SER A 531 2.74 11.24 26.61
N GLY A 532 3.18 11.25 25.33
CA GLY A 532 3.55 10.05 24.58
C GLY A 532 2.37 9.25 24.01
N GLU A 533 1.14 9.75 24.17
CA GLU A 533 -0.04 9.18 23.53
C GLU A 533 -0.16 9.63 22.08
N ASP A 534 -0.85 8.81 21.26
CA ASP A 534 -1.17 9.21 19.89
C ASP A 534 -2.00 10.50 19.87
N ARG A 535 -1.57 11.46 19.06
CA ARG A 535 -2.31 12.72 18.92
C ARG A 535 -3.57 12.54 18.10
N TYR A 536 -3.47 11.78 17.01
CA TYR A 536 -4.58 11.51 16.11
C TYR A 536 -4.61 10.02 15.76
N LEU A 537 -5.74 9.38 16.03
CA LEU A 537 -5.94 7.97 15.74
C LEU A 537 -6.37 7.76 14.28
N ASP A 538 -5.96 6.64 13.70
CA ASP A 538 -6.41 6.14 12.41
C ASP A 538 -6.33 7.17 11.27
N PHE A 539 -7.33 7.22 10.45
CA PHE A 539 -7.40 8.14 9.30
C PHE A 539 -7.47 9.64 9.69
N LYS A 540 -7.74 9.95 10.98
CA LYS A 540 -7.68 11.35 11.47
C LYS A 540 -6.28 11.95 11.31
N LEU A 541 -5.21 11.16 11.43
CA LEU A 541 -3.84 11.61 11.17
C LEU A 541 -3.70 12.20 9.75
N TYR A 542 -4.19 11.49 8.72
CA TYR A 542 -4.15 11.96 7.33
C TYR A 542 -4.91 13.27 7.15
N LYS A 543 -6.11 13.38 7.74
CA LYS A 543 -6.90 14.62 7.71
C LYS A 543 -6.14 15.79 8.35
N MET A 544 -5.47 15.55 9.47
CA MET A 544 -4.73 16.60 10.19
C MET A 544 -3.44 16.99 9.48
N ILE A 545 -2.69 16.06 8.89
CA ILE A 545 -1.55 16.41 8.04
C ILE A 545 -2.00 17.32 6.89
N ALA A 546 -3.10 16.97 6.20
CA ALA A 546 -3.64 17.77 5.09
C ALA A 546 -4.04 19.19 5.50
N ARG A 547 -4.47 19.41 6.76
CA ARG A 547 -4.98 20.68 7.28
C ARG A 547 -3.96 21.55 7.98
N SER A 548 -2.92 20.94 8.55
CA SER A 548 -2.03 21.65 9.50
C SER A 548 -0.54 21.51 9.22
N VAL A 549 -0.13 20.86 8.13
CA VAL A 549 1.29 20.69 7.78
C VAL A 549 1.56 21.28 6.40
N HIS A 550 2.20 22.47 6.37
CA HIS A 550 2.48 23.20 5.12
C HIS A 550 3.95 23.64 4.96
N ASN A 551 4.79 23.44 5.99
CA ASN A 551 6.13 24.00 6.07
C ASN A 551 7.27 23.03 5.72
N HIS A 552 6.97 21.87 5.13
CA HIS A 552 7.95 20.82 4.83
C HIS A 552 7.96 20.42 3.36
N THR A 553 7.89 21.40 2.46
CA THR A 553 7.91 21.11 1.02
C THR A 553 9.26 20.48 0.60
N PRO A 554 9.27 19.53 -0.34
CA PRO A 554 10.51 18.95 -0.87
C PRO A 554 11.49 20.00 -1.40
N GLU A 555 11.00 21.07 -2.00
CA GLU A 555 11.83 22.17 -2.51
C GLU A 555 12.61 22.88 -1.41
N GLU A 556 11.96 23.18 -0.28
CA GLU A 556 12.60 23.84 0.86
C GLU A 556 13.71 23.01 1.48
N GLN A 557 13.57 21.66 1.45
CA GLN A 557 14.56 20.75 2.01
C GLN A 557 15.93 20.87 1.30
N MET A 558 15.94 21.20 0.01
CA MET A 558 17.19 21.33 -0.76
C MET A 558 18.12 22.42 -0.22
N ASN A 559 17.61 23.41 0.50
CA ASN A 559 18.39 24.48 1.12
C ASN A 559 19.06 24.06 2.44
N ARG A 560 18.68 22.92 3.01
CA ARG A 560 19.26 22.43 4.26
C ARG A 560 20.68 21.93 4.05
N LYS A 561 21.55 22.17 5.04
CA LYS A 561 22.97 21.76 4.98
C LYS A 561 23.14 20.26 4.72
N ILE A 562 22.26 19.44 5.29
CA ILE A 562 22.26 17.99 5.14
C ILE A 562 22.15 17.55 3.67
N PHE A 563 21.54 18.33 2.80
CA PHE A 563 21.37 18.04 1.37
C PHE A 563 22.24 18.96 0.49
N SER A 564 22.37 20.23 0.82
CA SER A 564 23.17 21.21 0.05
C SER A 564 24.66 20.85 0.01
N GLN A 565 25.17 20.06 0.95
CA GLN A 565 26.54 19.52 0.94
C GLN A 565 26.88 18.69 -0.30
N TYR A 566 25.89 18.13 -0.98
CA TYR A 566 26.08 17.37 -2.22
C TYR A 566 26.23 18.26 -3.46
N SER A 567 26.14 19.59 -3.30
CA SER A 567 26.34 20.52 -4.41
C SER A 567 27.79 20.51 -4.89
N VAL A 568 27.99 20.55 -6.22
CA VAL A 568 29.31 20.56 -6.86
C VAL A 568 29.38 21.65 -7.92
N PHE A 569 30.49 22.38 -7.99
CA PHE A 569 30.63 23.50 -8.93
C PHE A 569 30.76 23.08 -10.40
N LYS A 570 31.41 21.95 -10.69
CA LYS A 570 31.55 21.37 -12.03
C LYS A 570 31.90 19.88 -11.90
N SER A 571 31.35 19.07 -12.79
CA SER A 571 31.87 17.72 -12.98
C SER A 571 33.13 17.76 -13.85
N LYS A 572 34.20 17.13 -13.40
CA LYS A 572 35.46 16.99 -14.17
C LYS A 572 35.34 15.96 -15.31
N ASN A 573 34.32 15.14 -15.31
CA ASN A 573 34.13 14.02 -16.22
C ASN A 573 33.14 14.38 -17.33
N LYS A 574 33.56 14.28 -18.61
CA LYS A 574 32.74 14.66 -19.77
C LYS A 574 31.65 13.66 -20.14
N ASN A 575 31.68 12.44 -19.56
CA ASN A 575 30.78 11.33 -19.93
C ASN A 575 29.76 11.00 -18.82
N ILE A 576 29.25 12.00 -18.12
CA ILE A 576 28.29 11.80 -17.03
C ILE A 576 26.88 12.07 -17.55
N THR A 577 25.95 11.18 -17.24
CA THR A 577 24.51 11.43 -17.44
C THR A 577 24.03 12.33 -16.31
N ILE A 578 23.58 13.54 -16.64
CA ILE A 578 22.99 14.49 -15.71
C ILE A 578 21.48 14.47 -15.93
N MET A 579 20.71 14.24 -14.86
CA MET A 579 19.27 14.43 -14.83
C MET A 579 19.00 15.93 -14.65
N ASP A 580 18.74 16.63 -15.74
CA ASP A 580 18.54 18.08 -15.76
C ASP A 580 17.07 18.42 -15.52
N ILE A 581 16.69 18.53 -14.23
CA ILE A 581 15.32 18.80 -13.80
C ILE A 581 14.90 20.22 -14.21
N ASP A 582 15.84 21.16 -14.25
CA ASP A 582 15.54 22.54 -14.68
C ASP A 582 14.96 22.59 -16.08
N ASN A 583 15.44 21.72 -16.97
CA ASN A 583 15.04 21.65 -18.38
C ASN A 583 13.84 20.71 -18.64
N ILE A 584 13.24 20.10 -17.62
CA ILE A 584 11.98 19.36 -17.78
C ILE A 584 10.83 20.37 -17.75
N SER A 585 10.06 20.42 -18.83
CA SER A 585 8.88 21.28 -18.90
C SER A 585 7.74 20.72 -18.07
N PRO A 586 6.88 21.56 -17.47
CA PRO A 586 5.60 21.12 -16.94
C PRO A 586 4.70 20.52 -18.04
N TYR A 587 3.89 19.53 -17.66
CA TYR A 587 2.94 18.86 -18.57
C TYR A 587 1.48 18.98 -18.11
N TYR A 588 1.23 19.79 -17.07
CA TYR A 588 -0.12 20.14 -16.60
C TYR A 588 -0.70 21.34 -17.31
#